data_8fa25eb000ad1dcb2f2480c1483526b7
#
_entry.id   8fa25eb000ad1dcb2f2480c1483526b7
#
_cell.length_a   1.000
_cell.length_b   1.000
_cell.length_c   1.000
_cell.angle_alpha   90.00
_cell.angle_beta   90.00
_cell.angle_gamma   90.00
#
_symmetry.space_group_name_H-M   'P 1'
#
loop_
_entity.id
_entity.type
_entity.pdbx_description
1 polymer ?
#
loop_
_entity_poly.entity_id
_entity_poly.type
_entity_poly.pdbx_seq_one_letter_code
_entity_poly.pdbx_strand_id
1 'polypeptide(L)'
;LNNVPSMNIYGQYSMIDGYNFKNINQKGVYGYWDHMDYIIRTAAKKGQYIGMVCIWGSPVNRGEMTVEQAKAYGKFLAERYKDEPNIIWFIGGDIRGDVKTAEWEALATSIKAIDKNHLMTFHPRGRTTSATWFNNAPWLDFNMFQSGHRRYGQRFGDGDYPIEENTEEDNWRFVERSMAMEP
;
A
#
# COMPACT_ATOMS: atom_id res chain seq x y z
N LEU A 1 -11.63 -8.08 -15.91
CA LEU A 1 -11.76 -8.13 -14.43
C LEU A 1 -12.59 -6.91 -14.03
N ASN A 2 -13.73 -7.17 -13.39
CA ASN A 2 -14.74 -6.16 -13.12
C ASN A 2 -14.20 -5.08 -12.17
N ASN A 3 -14.45 -3.82 -12.50
CA ASN A 3 -14.16 -2.63 -11.68
C ASN A 3 -15.06 -2.57 -10.43
N VAL A 4 -15.05 -3.62 -9.62
CA VAL A 4 -15.87 -3.67 -8.42
C VAL A 4 -14.94 -3.62 -7.21
N PRO A 5 -15.22 -2.75 -6.22
CA PRO A 5 -14.46 -2.72 -4.97
C PRO A 5 -14.46 -4.08 -4.31
N SER A 6 -13.44 -4.36 -3.53
CA SER A 6 -13.32 -5.60 -2.79
C SER A 6 -14.56 -5.82 -1.92
N MET A 7 -15.21 -6.96 -2.09
CA MET A 7 -16.32 -7.40 -1.29
C MET A 7 -15.80 -8.43 -0.27
N ASN A 8 -16.23 -8.32 0.97
CA ASN A 8 -15.90 -9.31 1.99
C ASN A 8 -16.77 -10.58 1.84
N ILE A 9 -16.49 -11.62 2.63
CA ILE A 9 -17.22 -12.89 2.58
C ILE A 9 -18.71 -12.76 2.96
N TYR A 10 -19.12 -11.64 3.53
CA TYR A 10 -20.51 -11.34 3.90
C TYR A 10 -21.24 -10.51 2.84
N GLY A 11 -20.66 -10.33 1.67
CA GLY A 11 -21.26 -9.55 0.59
C GLY A 11 -21.21 -8.04 0.78
N GLN A 12 -20.38 -7.55 1.72
CA GLN A 12 -20.26 -6.12 1.99
C GLN A 12 -19.12 -5.51 1.18
N TYR A 13 -19.35 -4.38 0.53
CA TYR A 13 -18.35 -3.59 -0.18
C TYR A 13 -17.73 -2.55 0.74
N SER A 14 -16.43 -2.27 0.54
CA SER A 14 -15.71 -1.23 1.28
C SER A 14 -16.19 0.17 0.96
N MET A 15 -16.73 0.36 -0.24
CA MET A 15 -17.22 1.65 -0.75
C MET A 15 -18.62 1.51 -1.33
N ILE A 16 -19.38 2.59 -1.34
CA ILE A 16 -20.66 2.66 -2.01
C ILE A 16 -20.42 2.83 -3.51
N ASP A 17 -20.84 3.15 -4.41
CA ASP A 17 -20.61 3.53 -5.81
C ASP A 17 -19.20 3.17 -6.38
N GLY A 18 -18.83 1.93 -6.42
CA GLY A 18 -17.58 1.47 -7.02
C GLY A 18 -16.35 1.91 -6.22
N TYR A 19 -15.33 2.47 -6.88
CA TYR A 19 -14.11 3.00 -6.24
C TYR A 19 -14.26 4.47 -5.83
N ASN A 20 -15.42 4.89 -5.38
CA ASN A 20 -15.61 6.24 -4.87
C ASN A 20 -15.07 6.37 -3.44
N PHE A 21 -13.78 6.70 -3.31
CA PHE A 21 -13.07 6.83 -2.04
C PHE A 21 -13.56 7.96 -1.13
N LYS A 22 -14.48 8.80 -1.60
CA LYS A 22 -15.22 9.75 -0.76
C LYS A 22 -16.51 9.17 -0.19
N ASN A 23 -16.97 8.05 -0.73
CA ASN A 23 -18.22 7.43 -0.36
C ASN A 23 -17.98 6.05 0.27
N ILE A 24 -17.33 6.06 1.42
CA ILE A 24 -16.96 4.86 2.16
C ILE A 24 -18.21 4.22 2.76
N ASN A 25 -18.35 2.91 2.59
CA ASN A 25 -19.50 2.17 3.08
C ASN A 25 -19.42 1.92 4.60
N GLN A 26 -20.03 2.80 5.35
CA GLN A 26 -20.13 2.69 6.82
C GLN A 26 -21.54 2.30 7.29
N LYS A 27 -22.39 1.80 6.39
CA LYS A 27 -23.78 1.45 6.68
C LYS A 27 -23.92 -0.01 7.11
N GLY A 28 -24.89 -0.24 7.99
CA GLY A 28 -25.29 -1.57 8.45
C GLY A 28 -24.87 -1.89 9.87
N VAL A 29 -25.40 -2.98 10.39
CA VAL A 29 -25.16 -3.45 11.78
C VAL A 29 -23.77 -4.09 11.88
N TYR A 30 -23.27 -4.67 10.78
CA TYR A 30 -21.92 -5.24 10.66
C TYR A 30 -21.46 -5.10 9.21
N GLY A 31 -20.80 -3.98 8.91
CA GLY A 31 -20.35 -3.65 7.57
C GLY A 31 -18.94 -4.17 7.26
N TYR A 32 -18.42 -3.78 6.09
CA TYR A 32 -17.06 -4.14 5.66
C TYR A 32 -16.01 -3.71 6.68
N TRP A 33 -16.09 -2.47 7.14
CA TRP A 33 -15.09 -1.89 8.05
C TRP A 33 -15.19 -2.43 9.47
N ASP A 34 -16.37 -2.83 9.92
CA ASP A 34 -16.53 -3.53 11.21
C ASP A 34 -15.87 -4.92 11.16
N HIS A 35 -15.90 -5.57 10.00
CA HIS A 35 -15.17 -6.82 9.80
C HIS A 35 -13.66 -6.61 9.79
N MET A 36 -13.17 -5.53 9.17
CA MET A 36 -11.76 -5.16 9.24
C MET A 36 -11.30 -4.88 10.67
N ASP A 37 -12.10 -4.15 11.46
CA ASP A 37 -11.85 -3.93 12.90
C ASP A 37 -11.72 -5.25 13.66
N TYR A 38 -12.63 -6.19 13.40
CA TYR A 38 -12.60 -7.51 14.02
C TYR A 38 -11.30 -8.26 13.72
N ILE A 39 -10.86 -8.25 12.44
CA ILE A 39 -9.62 -8.89 12.01
C ILE A 39 -8.42 -8.26 12.73
N ILE A 40 -8.31 -6.94 12.71
CA ILE A 40 -7.19 -6.18 13.29
C ILE A 40 -7.09 -6.45 14.79
N ARG A 41 -8.20 -6.31 15.52
CA ARG A 41 -8.26 -6.53 16.96
C ARG A 41 -8.03 -7.99 17.36
N THR A 42 -8.45 -8.93 16.51
CA THR A 42 -8.19 -10.36 16.73
C THR A 42 -6.72 -10.68 16.54
N ALA A 43 -6.07 -10.10 15.53
CA ALA A 43 -4.63 -10.21 15.31
C ALA A 43 -3.84 -9.61 16.49
N ALA A 44 -4.23 -8.42 16.95
CA ALA A 44 -3.60 -7.78 18.12
C ALA A 44 -3.65 -8.67 19.36
N LYS A 45 -4.81 -9.27 19.67
CA LYS A 45 -4.95 -10.22 20.80
C LYS A 45 -4.04 -11.44 20.68
N LYS A 46 -3.58 -11.76 19.47
CA LYS A 46 -2.65 -12.87 19.19
C LYS A 46 -1.19 -12.40 19.05
N GLY A 47 -0.90 -11.13 19.30
CA GLY A 47 0.43 -10.55 19.13
C GLY A 47 0.89 -10.43 17.68
N GLN A 48 -0.03 -10.38 16.74
CA GLN A 48 0.27 -10.29 15.31
C GLN A 48 0.10 -8.86 14.80
N TYR A 49 1.04 -8.41 13.98
CA TYR A 49 0.92 -7.16 13.22
C TYR A 49 0.19 -7.38 11.89
N ILE A 50 -0.49 -6.35 11.43
CA ILE A 50 -1.17 -6.29 10.15
C ILE A 50 -0.45 -5.30 9.23
N GLY A 51 0.13 -5.77 8.14
CA GLY A 51 0.52 -4.93 7.02
C GLY A 51 -0.74 -4.53 6.24
N MET A 52 -1.22 -3.32 6.48
CA MET A 52 -2.45 -2.83 5.86
C MET A 52 -2.15 -2.19 4.51
N VAL A 53 -2.38 -2.92 3.43
CA VAL A 53 -2.38 -2.36 2.08
C VAL A 53 -3.64 -1.51 1.91
N CYS A 54 -3.48 -0.19 1.93
CA CYS A 54 -4.59 0.76 1.90
C CYS A 54 -5.47 0.61 0.66
N ILE A 55 -4.84 0.45 -0.48
CA ILE A 55 -5.46 0.15 -1.77
C ILE A 55 -4.42 -0.51 -2.68
N TRP A 56 -4.86 -1.47 -3.49
CA TRP A 56 -3.99 -2.08 -4.49
C TRP A 56 -3.68 -1.12 -5.65
N GLY A 57 -2.51 -1.26 -6.27
CA GLY A 57 -2.04 -0.33 -7.29
C GLY A 57 -2.87 -0.25 -8.56
N SER A 58 -3.51 -1.37 -8.96
CA SER A 58 -4.23 -1.44 -10.23
C SER A 58 -5.40 -0.45 -10.38
N PRO A 59 -6.29 -0.26 -9.39
CA PRO A 59 -7.33 0.76 -9.46
C PRO A 59 -6.77 2.18 -9.60
N VAL A 60 -5.74 2.50 -8.83
CA VAL A 60 -5.11 3.83 -8.88
C VAL A 60 -4.46 4.07 -10.23
N ASN A 61 -3.76 3.07 -10.78
CA ASN A 61 -3.14 3.15 -12.10
C ASN A 61 -4.18 3.39 -13.23
N ARG A 62 -5.37 2.82 -13.12
CA ARG A 62 -6.47 3.08 -14.05
C ARG A 62 -7.14 4.45 -13.87
N GLY A 63 -6.70 5.25 -12.90
CA GLY A 63 -7.26 6.58 -12.64
C GLY A 63 -8.57 6.55 -11.85
N GLU A 64 -8.86 5.47 -11.13
CA GLU A 64 -10.08 5.33 -10.32
C GLU A 64 -9.98 6.07 -8.98
N MET A 65 -8.80 6.58 -8.62
CA MET A 65 -8.57 7.43 -7.45
C MET A 65 -8.00 8.78 -7.90
N THR A 66 -8.62 9.86 -7.49
CA THR A 66 -8.09 11.22 -7.62
C THR A 66 -7.30 11.62 -6.36
N VAL A 67 -6.53 12.69 -6.45
CA VAL A 67 -5.79 13.26 -5.29
C VAL A 67 -6.74 13.61 -4.14
N GLU A 68 -7.90 14.20 -4.43
CA GLU A 68 -8.90 14.54 -3.40
C GLU A 68 -9.51 13.30 -2.75
N GLN A 69 -9.73 12.26 -3.54
CA GLN A 69 -10.22 10.97 -3.02
C GLN A 69 -9.14 10.28 -2.17
N ALA A 70 -7.89 10.33 -2.59
CA ALA A 70 -6.75 9.81 -1.82
C ALA A 70 -6.65 10.49 -0.45
N LYS A 71 -6.77 11.82 -0.40
CA LYS A 71 -6.80 12.59 0.86
C LYS A 71 -7.96 12.19 1.76
N ALA A 72 -9.17 12.11 1.22
CA ALA A 72 -10.36 11.75 1.99
C ALA A 72 -10.27 10.32 2.55
N TYR A 73 -9.78 9.39 1.74
CA TYR A 73 -9.61 7.99 2.13
C TYR A 73 -8.50 7.81 3.16
N GLY A 74 -7.36 8.46 2.97
CA GLY A 74 -6.27 8.45 3.94
C GLY A 74 -6.69 8.99 5.30
N LYS A 75 -7.43 10.10 5.30
CA LYS A 75 -8.02 10.66 6.53
C LYS A 75 -8.93 9.65 7.23
N PHE A 76 -9.85 9.01 6.49
CA PHE A 76 -10.75 7.99 7.05
C PHE A 76 -9.97 6.83 7.68
N LEU A 77 -8.99 6.28 6.98
CA LEU A 77 -8.19 5.17 7.47
C LEU A 77 -7.45 5.53 8.74
N ALA A 78 -6.80 6.68 8.76
CA ALA A 78 -6.05 7.13 9.92
C ALA A 78 -6.94 7.42 11.13
N GLU A 79 -8.07 8.11 10.94
CA GLU A 79 -9.03 8.37 12.03
C GLU A 79 -9.58 7.08 12.64
N ARG A 80 -9.77 6.04 11.82
CA ARG A 80 -10.30 4.76 12.30
C ARG A 80 -9.27 3.90 13.02
N TYR A 81 -8.01 3.93 12.58
CA TYR A 81 -7.03 2.93 12.97
C TYR A 81 -5.80 3.45 13.73
N LYS A 82 -5.64 4.75 13.92
CA LYS A 82 -4.49 5.36 14.63
C LYS A 82 -4.26 4.85 16.06
N ASP A 83 -5.30 4.34 16.69
CA ASP A 83 -5.26 3.84 18.06
C ASP A 83 -5.17 2.30 18.14
N GLU A 84 -5.17 1.59 17.02
CA GLU A 84 -4.99 0.13 16.98
C GLU A 84 -3.48 -0.20 17.05
N PRO A 85 -3.01 -1.04 17.97
CA PRO A 85 -1.58 -1.13 18.30
C PRO A 85 -0.73 -1.92 17.30
N ASN A 86 -1.30 -2.52 16.29
CA ASN A 86 -0.69 -3.57 15.49
C ASN A 86 -0.79 -3.35 13.98
N ILE A 87 -0.78 -2.11 13.52
CA ILE A 87 -0.84 -1.75 12.09
C ILE A 87 0.52 -1.27 11.60
N ILE A 88 0.84 -1.64 10.37
CA ILE A 88 1.89 -1.03 9.55
C ILE A 88 1.22 -0.63 8.23
N TRP A 89 1.33 0.65 7.86
CA TRP A 89 0.72 1.17 6.64
C TRP A 89 1.51 0.79 5.40
N PHE A 90 0.88 0.15 4.43
CA PHE A 90 1.45 -0.15 3.13
C PHE A 90 0.75 0.68 2.07
N ILE A 91 1.46 1.66 1.53
CA ILE A 91 1.02 2.45 0.38
C ILE A 91 1.41 1.70 -0.90
N GLY A 92 0.67 1.85 -1.98
CA GLY A 92 0.94 1.14 -3.22
C GLY A 92 0.36 -0.27 -3.23
N GLY A 93 0.97 -1.16 -3.98
CA GLY A 93 0.54 -2.55 -4.17
C GLY A 93 0.86 -3.03 -5.58
N ASP A 94 2.01 -3.66 -5.75
CA ASP A 94 2.54 -4.21 -6.99
C ASP A 94 2.58 -3.18 -8.15
N ILE A 95 2.96 -1.95 -7.83
CA ILE A 95 2.95 -0.81 -8.75
C ILE A 95 4.27 -0.02 -8.69
N ARG A 96 4.57 0.70 -9.76
CA ARG A 96 5.66 1.69 -9.80
C ARG A 96 5.23 2.95 -9.05
N GLY A 97 6.14 3.52 -8.26
CA GLY A 97 5.87 4.74 -7.51
C GLY A 97 5.81 6.01 -8.36
N ASP A 98 6.41 5.99 -9.56
CA ASP A 98 6.37 7.09 -10.52
C ASP A 98 5.08 7.14 -11.36
N VAL A 99 4.20 6.16 -11.18
CA VAL A 99 2.84 6.18 -11.76
C VAL A 99 1.86 6.65 -10.70
N LYS A 100 1.13 7.74 -11.00
CA LYS A 100 0.17 8.31 -10.05
C LYS A 100 0.82 8.76 -8.71
N THR A 101 2.02 9.30 -8.77
CA THR A 101 2.79 9.75 -7.60
C THR A 101 1.99 10.72 -6.72
N ALA A 102 1.26 11.66 -7.32
CA ALA A 102 0.47 12.63 -6.57
C ALA A 102 -0.65 12.00 -5.72
N GLU A 103 -1.27 10.94 -6.22
CA GLU A 103 -2.28 10.17 -5.49
C GLU A 103 -1.65 9.41 -4.33
N TRP A 104 -0.47 8.79 -4.54
CA TRP A 104 0.26 8.08 -3.47
C TRP A 104 0.74 9.03 -2.38
N GLU A 105 1.32 10.16 -2.76
CA GLU A 105 1.74 11.21 -1.83
C GLU A 105 0.55 11.76 -1.02
N ALA A 106 -0.58 12.00 -1.68
CA ALA A 106 -1.78 12.49 -1.03
C ALA A 106 -2.35 11.48 -0.02
N LEU A 107 -2.35 10.20 -0.35
CA LEU A 107 -2.80 9.13 0.55
C LEU A 107 -1.87 9.03 1.77
N ALA A 108 -0.57 8.91 1.54
CA ALA A 108 0.43 8.72 2.59
C ALA A 108 0.50 9.93 3.55
N THR A 109 0.59 11.14 3.00
CA THR A 109 0.66 12.37 3.80
C THR A 109 -0.62 12.61 4.61
N SER A 110 -1.79 12.24 4.06
CA SER A 110 -3.07 12.37 4.78
C SER A 110 -3.16 11.39 5.97
N ILE A 111 -2.64 10.18 5.82
CA ILE A 111 -2.53 9.24 6.95
C ILE A 111 -1.55 9.79 7.98
N LYS A 112 -0.34 10.16 7.58
CA LYS A 112 0.71 10.68 8.49
C LYS A 112 0.33 12.00 9.15
N ALA A 113 -0.57 12.79 8.58
CA ALA A 113 -1.07 14.01 9.22
C ALA A 113 -1.81 13.72 10.54
N ILE A 114 -2.46 12.56 10.63
CA ILE A 114 -3.30 12.14 11.77
C ILE A 114 -2.61 11.07 12.61
N ASP A 115 -2.06 10.04 11.96
CA ASP A 115 -1.38 8.94 12.60
C ASP A 115 0.13 9.18 12.58
N LYS A 116 0.70 9.50 13.74
CA LYS A 116 2.13 9.76 13.94
C LYS A 116 2.89 8.55 14.49
N ASN A 117 2.20 7.48 14.86
CA ASN A 117 2.76 6.39 15.62
C ASN A 117 3.11 5.17 14.77
N HIS A 118 2.26 4.85 13.79
CA HIS A 118 2.46 3.66 12.97
C HIS A 118 3.50 3.87 11.88
N LEU A 119 4.30 2.82 11.65
CA LEU A 119 5.24 2.78 10.56
C LEU A 119 4.52 2.73 9.21
N MET A 120 5.13 3.34 8.21
CA MET A 120 4.61 3.38 6.85
C MET A 120 5.70 3.05 5.83
N THR A 121 5.33 2.29 4.82
CA THR A 121 6.18 1.99 3.68
C THR A 121 5.40 2.01 2.37
N PHE A 122 6.10 1.92 1.24
CA PHE A 122 5.50 1.75 -0.08
C PHE A 122 5.73 0.32 -0.57
N HIS A 123 4.66 -0.37 -0.97
CA HIS A 123 4.72 -1.70 -1.59
C HIS A 123 5.00 -1.54 -3.08
N PRO A 124 6.25 -1.77 -3.53
CA PRO A 124 6.64 -1.54 -4.90
C PRO A 124 6.23 -2.68 -5.82
N ARG A 125 6.40 -2.46 -7.11
CA ARG A 125 6.34 -3.52 -8.12
C ARG A 125 7.47 -4.53 -7.93
N GLY A 126 7.25 -5.75 -8.43
CA GLY A 126 8.26 -6.80 -8.46
C GLY A 126 9.61 -6.34 -8.99
N ARG A 127 10.69 -6.70 -8.31
CA ARG A 127 12.08 -6.39 -8.58
C ARG A 127 12.45 -4.91 -8.47
N THR A 128 11.71 -4.22 -7.65
CA THR A 128 11.98 -2.83 -7.29
C THR A 128 11.97 -2.64 -5.78
N THR A 129 12.47 -1.50 -5.34
CA THR A 129 12.41 -1.06 -3.94
C THR A 129 11.68 0.27 -3.84
N SER A 130 11.02 0.51 -2.72
CA SER A 130 10.40 1.80 -2.41
C SER A 130 11.37 2.96 -2.49
N ALA A 131 12.64 2.73 -2.14
CA ALA A 131 13.71 3.72 -2.22
C ALA A 131 13.86 4.32 -3.62
N THR A 132 13.56 3.57 -4.68
CA THR A 132 13.64 4.06 -6.06
C THR A 132 12.83 5.35 -6.29
N TRP A 133 11.71 5.51 -5.59
CA TRP A 133 10.78 6.64 -5.83
C TRP A 133 10.56 7.51 -4.60
N PHE A 134 10.67 6.95 -3.40
CA PHE A 134 10.21 7.60 -2.18
C PHE A 134 11.28 7.69 -1.08
N ASN A 135 12.56 7.45 -1.38
CA ASN A 135 13.62 7.42 -0.35
C ASN A 135 13.68 8.71 0.49
N ASN A 136 13.36 9.85 -0.13
CA ASN A 136 13.34 11.16 0.53
C ASN A 136 11.93 11.61 0.95
N ALA A 137 10.92 10.76 0.83
CA ALA A 137 9.57 11.10 1.23
C ALA A 137 9.45 11.10 2.75
N PRO A 138 9.01 12.21 3.39
CA PRO A 138 8.98 12.33 4.85
C PRO A 138 7.99 11.39 5.55
N TRP A 139 7.17 10.71 4.77
CA TRP A 139 6.21 9.72 5.28
C TRP A 139 6.74 8.28 5.23
N LEU A 140 7.83 8.02 4.49
CA LEU A 140 8.41 6.68 4.37
C LEU A 140 9.30 6.39 5.58
N ASP A 141 8.89 5.47 6.44
CA ASP A 141 9.66 5.14 7.64
C ASP A 141 10.70 4.03 7.39
N PHE A 142 10.48 3.17 6.40
CA PHE A 142 11.43 2.12 6.02
C PHE A 142 11.26 1.70 4.56
N ASN A 143 12.33 1.23 3.96
CA ASN A 143 12.31 0.72 2.60
C ASN A 143 11.78 -0.72 2.54
N MET A 144 10.95 -0.97 1.54
CA MET A 144 10.43 -2.28 1.19
C MET A 144 10.83 -2.63 -0.24
N PHE A 145 11.17 -3.87 -0.49
CA PHE A 145 11.43 -4.39 -1.84
C PHE A 145 10.60 -5.65 -2.10
N GLN A 146 10.34 -5.90 -3.37
CA GLN A 146 9.67 -7.12 -3.82
C GLN A 146 10.62 -7.93 -4.71
N SER A 147 11.13 -9.04 -4.18
CA SER A 147 12.06 -9.95 -4.88
C SER A 147 11.39 -11.16 -5.51
N GLY A 148 10.13 -11.45 -5.18
CA GLY A 148 9.41 -12.67 -5.55
C GLY A 148 8.84 -12.70 -6.97
N HIS A 149 8.07 -13.75 -7.22
CA HIS A 149 7.30 -14.04 -8.44
C HIS A 149 8.11 -14.46 -9.67
N ARG A 150 9.44 -14.57 -9.58
CA ARG A 150 10.25 -14.98 -10.73
C ARG A 150 11.20 -16.12 -10.36
N ARG A 151 11.53 -16.92 -11.35
CA ARG A 151 12.51 -17.99 -11.20
C ARG A 151 13.91 -17.42 -11.40
N TYR A 152 14.89 -18.00 -10.73
CA TYR A 152 16.29 -17.69 -10.94
C TYR A 152 16.64 -17.71 -12.45
N GLY A 153 17.36 -16.69 -12.91
CA GLY A 153 17.74 -16.55 -14.31
C GLY A 153 16.62 -16.14 -15.28
N GLN A 154 15.41 -15.88 -14.80
CA GLN A 154 14.33 -15.39 -15.67
C GLN A 154 14.58 -13.95 -16.08
N ARG A 155 14.55 -13.68 -17.41
CA ARG A 155 14.65 -12.32 -17.96
C ARG A 155 13.40 -11.50 -17.65
N PHE A 156 13.56 -10.19 -17.56
CA PHE A 156 12.53 -9.24 -17.18
C PHE A 156 12.01 -8.46 -18.38
N GLY A 157 10.75 -8.03 -18.27
CA GLY A 157 10.12 -7.15 -19.23
C GLY A 157 10.47 -5.69 -18.99
N ASP A 158 9.99 -4.83 -19.88
CA ASP A 158 10.18 -3.38 -19.83
C ASP A 158 9.75 -2.79 -18.48
N GLY A 159 10.56 -1.92 -17.94
CA GLY A 159 10.28 -1.19 -16.71
C GLY A 159 10.75 -1.84 -15.42
N ASP A 160 11.43 -2.97 -15.49
CA ASP A 160 12.23 -3.49 -14.39
C ASP A 160 13.61 -2.77 -14.36
N TYR A 161 14.45 -3.07 -13.39
CA TYR A 161 15.83 -2.56 -13.36
C TYR A 161 16.60 -2.92 -14.65
N PRO A 162 17.65 -2.16 -15.01
CA PRO A 162 18.47 -2.46 -16.18
C PRO A 162 18.88 -3.93 -16.25
N ILE A 163 18.85 -4.48 -17.45
CA ILE A 163 19.09 -5.92 -17.71
C ILE A 163 20.44 -6.39 -17.16
N GLU A 164 21.43 -5.52 -17.17
CA GLU A 164 22.79 -5.80 -16.69
C GLU A 164 22.85 -6.04 -15.17
N GLU A 165 21.89 -5.53 -14.43
CA GLU A 165 21.79 -5.68 -12.97
C GLU A 165 20.85 -6.80 -12.53
N ASN A 166 20.14 -7.43 -13.48
CA ASN A 166 19.06 -8.37 -13.21
C ASN A 166 19.44 -9.84 -13.38
N THR A 167 20.70 -10.15 -13.49
CA THR A 167 21.14 -11.51 -13.75
C THR A 167 20.97 -12.47 -12.56
N GLU A 168 20.83 -11.93 -11.35
CA GLU A 168 20.67 -12.71 -10.13
C GLU A 168 19.66 -12.07 -9.17
N GLU A 169 18.77 -12.89 -8.61
CA GLU A 169 17.65 -12.45 -7.77
C GLU A 169 17.97 -12.47 -6.26
N ASP A 170 19.19 -12.14 -5.90
CA ASP A 170 19.61 -12.19 -4.51
C ASP A 170 19.00 -11.04 -3.69
N ASN A 171 18.29 -11.37 -2.63
CA ASN A 171 17.64 -10.40 -1.76
C ASN A 171 18.61 -9.36 -1.19
N TRP A 172 19.84 -9.75 -0.92
CA TRP A 172 20.87 -8.86 -0.40
C TRP A 172 21.19 -7.67 -1.33
N ARG A 173 21.04 -7.84 -2.66
CA ARG A 173 21.23 -6.75 -3.62
C ARG A 173 20.21 -5.62 -3.50
N PHE A 174 18.96 -5.97 -3.18
CA PHE A 174 17.94 -4.97 -2.88
C PHE A 174 18.27 -4.19 -1.61
N VAL A 175 18.79 -4.87 -0.60
CA VAL A 175 19.26 -4.23 0.64
C VAL A 175 20.41 -3.29 0.35
N GLU A 176 21.46 -3.74 -0.35
CA GLU A 176 22.62 -2.90 -0.70
C GLU A 176 22.20 -1.66 -1.51
N ARG A 177 21.34 -1.83 -2.51
CA ARG A 177 20.83 -0.68 -3.29
C ARG A 177 20.07 0.31 -2.43
N SER A 178 19.18 -0.17 -1.58
CA SER A 178 18.41 0.71 -0.70
C SER A 178 19.33 1.44 0.28
N MET A 179 20.37 0.79 0.77
CA MET A 179 21.37 1.40 1.64
C MET A 179 22.30 2.40 0.91
N ALA A 180 22.55 2.19 -0.38
CA ALA A 180 23.36 3.08 -1.18
C ALA A 180 22.63 4.35 -1.66
N MET A 181 21.30 4.37 -1.54
CA MET A 181 20.49 5.55 -1.82
C MET A 181 20.48 6.43 -0.58
N GLU A 182 21.37 7.44 -0.57
CA GLU A 182 21.35 8.44 0.49
C GLU A 182 20.00 9.19 0.52
N PRO A 183 19.47 9.49 1.74
CA PRO A 183 18.27 10.29 1.86
C PRO A 183 18.49 11.74 1.46
#